data_60e580834eff5647fc4471bd206fb585
#
_entry.id   60e580834eff5647fc4471bd206fb585
#
_cell.length_a   1.000
_cell.length_b   1.000
_cell.length_c   1.000
_cell.angle_alpha   90.00
_cell.angle_beta   90.00
_cell.angle_gamma   90.00
#
_symmetry.space_group_name_H-M   'P 1'
#
loop_
_entity.id
_entity.type
_entity.pdbx_description
1 polymer ?
#
loop_
_entity_poly.entity_id
_entity_poly.type
_entity_poly.pdbx_seq_one_letter_code
_entity_poly.pdbx_strand_id
1 'polypeptide(L)'
;PNFIEDFNNLLTEDGRIYPKKDEHLNTELRIFALIRLGVTDANRIAHFLGYSLATVYNYRSKIRNKAKGNKDNFEQDVMNL
;
A
#
# COMPACT_ATOMS: atom_id res chain seq x y z
N PRO A 1 -7.27 -15.76 -4.43
CA PRO A 1 -7.06 -14.37 -4.03
C PRO A 1 -5.74 -14.18 -3.34
N ASN A 2 -4.88 -13.46 -4.01
CA ASN A 2 -3.55 -13.16 -3.53
C ASN A 2 -3.41 -11.64 -3.50
N PHE A 3 -3.45 -11.06 -2.31
CA PHE A 3 -3.40 -9.60 -2.16
C PHE A 3 -2.14 -9.01 -2.81
N ILE A 4 -0.99 -9.65 -2.60
CA ILE A 4 0.28 -9.13 -3.12
C ILE A 4 0.26 -9.07 -4.64
N GLU A 5 -0.20 -10.12 -5.29
CA GLU A 5 -0.30 -10.15 -6.75
C GLU A 5 -1.30 -9.14 -7.28
N ASP A 6 -2.49 -9.12 -6.69
CA ASP A 6 -3.55 -8.21 -7.12
C ASP A 6 -3.15 -6.75 -6.91
N PHE A 7 -2.49 -6.47 -5.79
CA PHE A 7 -1.97 -5.14 -5.51
C PHE A 7 -0.92 -4.73 -6.54
N ASN A 8 0.03 -5.61 -6.83
CA ASN A 8 1.09 -5.32 -7.79
C ASN A 8 0.57 -5.14 -9.21
N ASN A 9 -0.57 -5.72 -9.54
CA ASN A 9 -1.19 -5.50 -10.84
C ASN A 9 -1.71 -4.08 -11.03
N LEU A 10 -1.87 -3.33 -9.95
CA LEU A 10 -2.24 -1.91 -10.02
C LEU A 10 -1.03 -0.99 -10.25
N LEU A 11 0.17 -1.53 -10.18
CA LEU A 11 1.42 -0.75 -10.24
C LEU A 11 2.15 -0.95 -11.56
N THR A 12 2.92 0.07 -11.96
CA THR A 12 3.87 -0.08 -13.04
C THR A 12 4.92 -1.12 -12.65
N GLU A 13 5.59 -1.69 -13.65
CA GLU A 13 6.54 -2.76 -13.40
C GLU A 13 7.64 -2.35 -12.41
N ASP A 14 8.17 -1.13 -12.55
CA ASP A 14 9.20 -0.61 -11.66
C ASP A 14 8.69 -0.27 -10.25
N GLY A 15 7.39 -0.18 -10.08
CA GLY A 15 6.77 0.12 -8.78
C GLY A 15 6.38 -1.10 -7.98
N ARG A 16 6.47 -2.29 -8.55
CA ARG A 16 6.04 -3.52 -7.89
C ARG A 16 6.84 -3.80 -6.63
N ILE A 17 6.15 -4.34 -5.62
CA ILE A 17 6.71 -4.56 -4.30
C ILE A 17 6.44 -5.99 -3.88
N TYR A 18 7.50 -6.66 -3.41
CA TYR A 18 7.40 -8.02 -2.90
C TYR A 18 8.07 -8.10 -1.54
N PRO A 19 7.50 -8.86 -0.59
CA PRO A 19 8.14 -9.03 0.71
C PRO A 19 9.47 -9.79 0.55
N LYS A 20 10.38 -9.54 1.48
CA LYS A 20 11.62 -10.30 1.55
C LYS A 20 11.32 -11.73 1.94
N LYS A 21 12.31 -12.63 1.73
CA LYS A 21 12.17 -14.07 1.91
C LYS A 21 11.53 -14.46 3.25
N ASP A 22 11.91 -13.79 4.33
CA ASP A 22 11.46 -14.14 5.68
C ASP A 22 10.36 -13.23 6.21
N GLU A 23 9.74 -12.43 5.33
CA GLU A 23 8.65 -11.53 5.68
C GLU A 23 7.35 -11.97 5.03
N HIS A 24 6.23 -11.80 5.74
CA HIS A 24 4.91 -11.95 5.12
C HIS A 24 4.54 -10.70 4.35
N LEU A 25 4.78 -9.52 4.93
CA LEU A 25 4.54 -8.22 4.31
C LEU A 25 5.63 -7.25 4.76
N ASN A 26 6.08 -6.40 3.84
CA ASN A 26 6.98 -5.31 4.19
C ASN A 26 6.18 -4.07 4.61
N THR A 27 6.88 -2.96 4.89
CA THR A 27 6.25 -1.72 5.37
C THR A 27 5.16 -1.22 4.44
N GLU A 28 5.45 -1.12 3.15
CA GLU A 28 4.49 -0.61 2.17
C GLU A 28 3.27 -1.51 2.07
N LEU A 29 3.48 -2.81 2.01
CA LEU A 29 2.38 -3.76 1.90
C LEU A 29 1.51 -3.79 3.15
N ARG A 30 2.08 -3.58 4.33
CA ARG A 30 1.30 -3.48 5.58
C ARG A 30 0.37 -2.28 5.55
N ILE A 31 0.89 -1.14 5.10
CA ILE A 31 0.08 0.07 4.98
C ILE A 31 -1.10 -0.16 4.03
N PHE A 32 -0.82 -0.70 2.85
CA PHE A 32 -1.87 -0.91 1.84
C PHE A 32 -2.79 -2.08 2.16
N ALA A 33 -2.35 -3.05 2.94
CA ALA A 33 -3.25 -4.09 3.45
C ALA A 33 -4.32 -3.49 4.37
N LEU A 34 -3.94 -2.52 5.23
CA LEU A 34 -4.91 -1.81 6.05
C LEU A 34 -5.88 -0.98 5.20
N ILE A 35 -5.35 -0.31 4.18
CA ILE A 35 -6.20 0.45 3.25
C ILE A 35 -7.18 -0.49 2.54
N ARG A 36 -6.72 -1.66 2.12
CA ARG A 36 -7.60 -2.69 1.53
C ARG A 36 -8.75 -3.06 2.46
N LEU A 37 -8.50 -3.09 3.77
CA LEU A 37 -9.51 -3.40 4.77
C LEU A 37 -10.40 -2.19 5.12
N GLY A 38 -10.16 -1.03 4.51
CA GLY A 38 -10.95 0.17 4.74
C GLY A 38 -10.39 1.12 5.78
N VAL A 39 -9.20 0.83 6.32
CA VAL A 39 -8.54 1.73 7.28
C VAL A 39 -7.67 2.69 6.49
N THR A 40 -8.17 3.90 6.27
CA THR A 40 -7.53 4.89 5.39
C THR A 40 -6.97 6.11 6.12
N ASP A 41 -7.32 6.32 7.38
CA ASP A 41 -6.81 7.44 8.17
C ASP A 41 -5.34 7.23 8.50
N ALA A 42 -4.50 8.19 8.10
CA ALA A 42 -3.05 8.08 8.25
C ALA A 42 -2.63 7.97 9.72
N ASN A 43 -3.30 8.71 10.62
CA ASN A 43 -2.99 8.64 12.05
C ASN A 43 -3.27 7.25 12.61
N ARG A 44 -4.38 6.65 12.21
CA ARG A 44 -4.77 5.30 12.67
C ARG A 44 -3.80 4.26 12.14
N ILE A 45 -3.42 4.37 10.88
CA ILE A 45 -2.44 3.45 10.28
C ILE A 45 -1.11 3.56 11.01
N ALA A 46 -0.62 4.79 11.23
CA ALA A 46 0.63 5.03 11.92
C ALA A 46 0.60 4.45 13.34
N HIS A 47 -0.46 4.70 14.07
CA HIS A 47 -0.62 4.17 15.43
C HIS A 47 -0.68 2.64 15.44
N PHE A 48 -1.47 2.07 14.55
CA PHE A 48 -1.68 0.62 14.47
C PHE A 48 -0.38 -0.12 14.15
N LEU A 49 0.41 0.42 13.22
CA LEU A 49 1.64 -0.23 12.78
C LEU A 49 2.88 0.19 13.55
N GLY A 50 2.77 1.20 14.41
CA GLY A 50 3.92 1.72 15.16
C GLY A 50 4.88 2.53 14.28
N TYR A 51 4.38 3.18 13.24
CA TYR A 51 5.17 4.04 12.36
C TYR A 51 4.90 5.51 12.66
N SER A 52 5.80 6.40 12.24
CA SER A 52 5.52 7.83 12.30
C SER A 52 4.49 8.20 11.23
N LEU A 53 3.78 9.30 11.46
CA LEU A 53 2.82 9.81 10.49
C LEU A 53 3.51 10.14 9.17
N ALA A 54 4.72 10.74 9.24
CA ALA A 54 5.50 11.07 8.05
C ALA A 54 5.84 9.82 7.24
N THR A 55 6.19 8.72 7.91
CA THR A 55 6.48 7.45 7.24
C THR A 55 5.26 6.97 6.45
N VAL A 56 4.08 7.02 7.05
CA VAL A 56 2.84 6.60 6.38
C VAL A 56 2.57 7.46 5.15
N TYR A 57 2.66 8.78 5.28
CA TYR A 57 2.44 9.69 4.16
C TYR A 57 3.46 9.47 3.04
N ASN A 58 4.73 9.32 3.40
CA ASN A 58 5.79 9.16 2.41
C ASN A 58 5.63 7.88 1.60
N TYR A 59 5.33 6.76 2.26
CA TYR A 59 5.11 5.49 1.56
C TYR A 59 3.86 5.51 0.71
N ARG A 60 2.76 6.09 1.20
CA ARG A 60 1.52 6.19 0.40
C ARG A 60 1.74 7.01 -0.87
N SER A 61 2.40 8.16 -0.75
CA SER A 61 2.70 9.01 -1.92
C SER A 61 3.61 8.32 -2.90
N LYS A 62 4.68 7.69 -2.41
CA LYS A 62 5.65 6.98 -3.24
C LYS A 62 4.98 5.90 -4.09
N ILE A 63 4.15 5.09 -3.45
CA ILE A 63 3.51 3.97 -4.15
C ILE A 63 2.41 4.47 -5.07
N ARG A 64 1.61 5.44 -4.62
CA ARG A 64 0.56 6.02 -5.47
C ARG A 64 1.13 6.58 -6.77
N ASN A 65 2.33 7.16 -6.73
CA ASN A 65 2.99 7.69 -7.91
C ASN A 65 3.44 6.59 -8.89
N LYS A 66 3.39 5.33 -8.49
CA LYS A 66 3.69 4.18 -9.35
C LYS A 66 2.44 3.48 -9.87
N ALA A 67 1.26 4.07 -9.69
CA ALA A 67 0.02 3.50 -10.20
C ALA A 67 0.03 3.44 -11.72
N LYS A 68 -0.45 2.34 -12.29
CA LYS A 68 -0.65 2.21 -13.75
C LYS A 68 -1.71 3.17 -14.24
N GLY A 69 -2.80 3.28 -13.46
CA GLY A 69 -3.93 4.12 -13.81
C GLY A 69 -3.82 5.49 -13.18
N ASN A 70 -4.96 6.12 -12.94
CA ASN A 70 -5.01 7.41 -12.30
C ASN A 70 -4.61 7.29 -10.83
N LYS A 71 -3.53 7.95 -10.45
CA LYS A 71 -3.01 7.89 -9.08
C LYS A 71 -4.03 8.39 -8.05
N ASP A 72 -4.93 9.29 -8.43
CA ASP A 72 -5.95 9.80 -7.53
C ASP A 72 -6.99 8.74 -7.17
N ASN A 73 -7.12 7.70 -7.98
CA ASN A 73 -8.03 6.58 -7.74
C ASN A 73 -7.33 5.36 -7.15
N PHE A 74 -6.02 5.43 -6.95
CA PHE A 74 -5.24 4.25 -6.60
C PHE A 74 -5.70 3.59 -5.30
N GLU A 75 -5.92 4.38 -4.25
CA GLU A 75 -6.32 3.80 -2.96
C GLU A 75 -7.73 3.22 -3.02
N GLN A 76 -8.62 3.84 -3.79
CA GLN A 76 -9.95 3.28 -4.02
C GLN A 76 -9.84 1.95 -4.78
N ASP A 77 -8.94 1.88 -5.77
CA ASP A 77 -8.71 0.64 -6.51
C ASP A 77 -8.17 -0.45 -5.59
N VAL A 78 -7.29 -0.10 -4.64
CA VAL A 78 -6.80 -1.05 -3.63
C VAL A 78 -7.96 -1.57 -2.78
N MET A 79 -8.84 -0.69 -2.32
CA MET A 79 -9.99 -1.09 -1.51
C MET A 79 -10.94 -2.02 -2.27
N ASN A 80 -10.97 -1.91 -3.58
CA ASN A 80 -11.87 -2.70 -4.43
C ASN A 80 -11.26 -4.05 -4.88
N LEU A 81 -10.06 -4.36 -4.45
CA LEU A 81 -9.42 -5.63 -4.82
C LEU A 81 -10.20 -6.87 -4.35
#